data_ac3cdb3caba5d0cdc808fa7d66eb122e
#
_entry.id   ac3cdb3caba5d0cdc808fa7d66eb122e
#
_cell.length_a   1.000
_cell.length_b   1.000
_cell.length_c   1.000
_cell.angle_alpha   90.00
_cell.angle_beta   90.00
_cell.angle_gamma   90.00
#
_symmetry.space_group_name_H-M   'P 1'
#
loop_
_entity.id
_entity.type
_entity.pdbx_description
1 polymer ?
#
loop_
_entity_poly.entity_id
_entity_poly.type
_entity_poly.pdbx_seq_one_letter_code
_entity_poly.pdbx_strand_id
1 'polypeptide(L)'
;MMRTRIPVRPTGLVLLLLVTVIVSACGTRSSRTRDRQDALVRLPTPGPASAVVVEVFGTSGLRFGGSYGELGQPKSFEGTVPARLAFEHRTGFSIALQKRATDGELGIQVTVNGQPVNRVTTSRPFGVVTYTQRAGSAPAQRMR
;
A
#
# COMPACT_ATOMS: atom_id res chain seq x y z
N MET A 1 38.64 2.35 33.32
CA MET A 1 37.61 3.18 33.92
C MET A 1 37.77 4.61 33.43
N MET A 2 37.01 4.97 32.40
CA MET A 2 36.93 6.38 31.97
C MET A 2 35.43 6.67 31.69
N ARG A 3 34.83 7.47 32.59
CA ARG A 3 33.46 8.00 32.46
C ARG A 3 33.52 9.31 31.70
N THR A 4 32.96 9.34 30.51
CA THR A 4 32.77 10.59 29.77
C THR A 4 31.36 11.12 30.06
N ARG A 5 31.29 12.25 30.75
CA ARG A 5 30.05 13.00 31.04
C ARG A 5 29.75 13.90 29.82
N ILE A 6 28.54 13.80 29.30
CA ILE A 6 28.00 14.72 28.30
C ILE A 6 27.25 15.84 29.01
N PRO A 7 27.56 17.13 28.77
CA PRO A 7 26.85 18.23 29.39
C PRO A 7 25.54 18.55 28.66
N VAL A 8 24.46 18.59 29.41
CA VAL A 8 23.16 19.13 29.01
C VAL A 8 23.25 20.65 29.01
N ARG A 9 22.95 21.31 27.93
CA ARG A 9 22.75 22.76 27.88
C ARG A 9 21.25 23.04 27.73
N PRO A 10 20.67 23.79 28.64
CA PRO A 10 19.38 24.42 28.48
C PRO A 10 19.59 25.88 28.06
N THR A 11 19.04 26.32 26.96
CA THR A 11 18.86 27.75 26.67
C THR A 11 17.88 27.82 25.49
N GLY A 12 16.80 28.41 25.71
CA GLY A 12 16.33 29.69 25.37
C GLY A 12 14.84 29.79 25.31
N LEU A 13 14.40 30.32 26.28
CA LEU A 13 13.34 31.22 26.63
C LEU A 13 13.10 32.31 25.55
N VAL A 14 11.81 32.65 25.37
CA VAL A 14 11.25 33.93 24.91
C VAL A 14 11.31 34.23 23.43
N LEU A 15 10.14 34.21 22.76
CA LEU A 15 9.61 35.46 22.21
C LEU A 15 8.08 35.37 22.04
N LEU A 16 7.42 35.99 22.98
CA LEU A 16 6.03 36.44 22.92
C LEU A 16 5.99 37.66 22.01
N LEU A 17 5.29 37.62 20.92
CA LEU A 17 4.95 38.81 20.16
C LEU A 17 3.48 38.79 19.73
N LEU A 18 2.76 39.52 20.51
CA LEU A 18 1.46 40.13 20.29
C LEU A 18 1.44 40.87 18.97
N VAL A 19 0.52 40.53 18.08
CA VAL A 19 0.00 41.48 17.10
C VAL A 19 -1.51 41.35 17.07
N THR A 20 -2.09 42.34 17.72
CA THR A 20 -3.50 42.70 17.71
C THR A 20 -3.85 43.47 16.42
N VAL A 21 -5.11 43.28 16.01
CA VAL A 21 -5.99 44.24 15.32
C VAL A 21 -5.79 44.39 13.82
N ILE A 22 -6.81 44.02 13.04
CA ILE A 22 -7.67 45.02 12.38
C ILE A 22 -9.03 44.35 12.06
N VAL A 23 -10.03 44.90 12.71
CA VAL A 23 -11.45 44.78 12.40
C VAL A 23 -11.78 45.75 11.26
N SER A 24 -12.74 45.39 10.46
CA SER A 24 -13.58 46.21 9.60
C SER A 24 -13.33 46.11 8.12
N ALA A 25 -14.24 45.40 7.46
CA ALA A 25 -14.97 46.01 6.34
C ALA A 25 -16.23 45.18 6.10
N CYS A 26 -17.37 45.73 6.39
CA CYS A 26 -18.67 45.37 5.85
C CYS A 26 -18.60 45.36 4.31
N GLY A 27 -18.89 44.22 3.74
CA GLY A 27 -19.09 44.02 2.31
C GLY A 27 -20.29 43.11 2.11
N THR A 28 -21.43 43.69 2.00
CA THR A 28 -22.70 43.10 1.56
C THR A 28 -22.54 42.43 0.21
N ARG A 29 -23.26 41.32 0.04
CA ARG A 29 -23.63 40.65 -1.22
C ARG A 29 -22.68 39.54 -1.68
N SER A 30 -23.10 38.32 -1.55
CA SER A 30 -23.71 37.68 -2.72
C SER A 30 -24.30 36.34 -2.30
N SER A 31 -25.58 36.18 -2.47
CA SER A 31 -26.39 34.97 -2.37
C SER A 31 -26.02 33.94 -3.46
N ARG A 32 -24.75 33.61 -3.61
CA ARG A 32 -24.25 32.57 -4.51
C ARG A 32 -23.59 31.41 -3.79
N THR A 33 -23.78 31.31 -2.48
CA THR A 33 -23.10 30.27 -1.66
C THR A 33 -23.98 29.08 -1.34
N ARG A 34 -25.18 28.97 -1.90
CA ARG A 34 -26.05 27.82 -1.64
C ARG A 34 -25.91 26.66 -2.62
N ASP A 35 -25.38 26.88 -3.82
CA ASP A 35 -25.24 25.81 -4.81
C ASP A 35 -23.91 25.02 -4.72
N ARG A 36 -23.06 25.36 -3.76
CA ARG A 36 -21.76 24.69 -3.59
C ARG A 36 -21.72 23.64 -2.46
N GLN A 37 -22.78 23.53 -1.69
CA GLN A 37 -22.84 22.55 -0.59
C GLN A 37 -23.41 21.19 -1.02
N ASP A 38 -24.02 21.06 -2.18
CA ASP A 38 -24.55 19.79 -2.67
C ASP A 38 -23.56 18.97 -3.51
N ALA A 39 -22.37 19.51 -3.78
CA ALA A 39 -21.25 18.69 -4.23
C ALA A 39 -20.57 18.03 -3.03
N LEU A 40 -21.34 17.37 -2.17
CA LEU A 40 -20.80 16.30 -1.34
C LEU A 40 -20.13 15.33 -2.31
N VAL A 41 -18.81 15.39 -2.35
CA VAL A 41 -18.00 14.37 -3.00
C VAL A 41 -18.52 13.05 -2.45
N ARG A 42 -19.36 12.39 -3.22
CA ARG A 42 -19.75 11.01 -2.92
C ARG A 42 -18.46 10.22 -2.99
N LEU A 43 -17.85 10.04 -1.83
CA LEU A 43 -16.77 9.07 -1.71
C LEU A 43 -17.33 7.77 -2.27
N PRO A 44 -16.68 7.15 -3.25
CA PRO A 44 -17.15 5.90 -3.81
C PRO A 44 -17.34 4.93 -2.65
N THR A 45 -18.57 4.46 -2.47
CA THR A 45 -18.87 3.42 -1.48
C THR A 45 -17.95 2.24 -1.78
N PRO A 46 -17.13 1.78 -0.83
CA PRO A 46 -16.28 0.63 -1.07
C PRO A 46 -17.13 -0.54 -1.55
N GLY A 47 -16.77 -1.13 -2.68
CA GLY A 47 -17.44 -2.32 -3.20
C GLY A 47 -17.39 -3.49 -2.21
N PRO A 48 -18.10 -4.58 -2.48
CA PRO A 48 -17.99 -5.79 -1.67
C PRO A 48 -16.53 -6.25 -1.62
N ALA A 49 -16.11 -6.82 -0.48
CA ALA A 49 -14.78 -7.38 -0.33
C ALA A 49 -14.59 -8.54 -1.31
N SER A 50 -13.43 -8.58 -1.96
CA SER A 50 -13.02 -9.66 -2.84
C SER A 50 -11.92 -10.49 -2.17
N ALA A 51 -12.08 -11.81 -2.20
CA ALA A 51 -11.10 -12.74 -1.65
C ALA A 51 -9.96 -12.96 -2.65
N VAL A 52 -8.73 -12.84 -2.17
CA VAL A 52 -7.50 -13.11 -2.94
C VAL A 52 -6.75 -14.27 -2.33
N VAL A 53 -6.36 -15.20 -3.17
CA VAL A 53 -5.45 -16.30 -2.83
C VAL A 53 -4.22 -16.19 -3.72
N VAL A 54 -3.05 -16.23 -3.10
CA VAL A 54 -1.75 -16.24 -3.78
C VAL A 54 -1.04 -17.53 -3.44
N GLU A 55 -0.79 -18.34 -4.43
CA GLU A 55 0.04 -19.53 -4.31
C GLU A 55 1.45 -19.18 -4.76
N VAL A 56 2.42 -19.36 -3.86
CA VAL A 56 3.84 -19.15 -4.13
C VAL A 56 4.43 -20.51 -4.49
N PHE A 57 4.97 -20.62 -5.67
CA PHE A 57 5.52 -21.87 -6.22
C PHE A 57 6.91 -21.66 -6.83
N GLY A 58 7.57 -22.75 -7.21
CA GLY A 58 8.91 -22.75 -7.78
C GLY A 58 9.82 -23.77 -7.12
N THR A 59 11.10 -23.43 -6.94
CA THR A 59 12.08 -24.33 -6.33
C THR A 59 11.77 -24.54 -4.86
N SER A 60 11.52 -25.80 -4.47
CA SER A 60 11.19 -26.18 -3.09
C SER A 60 12.28 -25.74 -2.11
N GLY A 61 11.85 -25.21 -0.96
CA GLY A 61 12.76 -24.71 0.07
C GLY A 61 13.37 -23.32 -0.24
N LEU A 62 13.10 -22.72 -1.40
CA LEU A 62 13.59 -21.40 -1.74
C LEU A 62 12.98 -20.35 -0.80
N ARG A 63 13.82 -19.57 -0.13
CA ARG A 63 13.39 -18.47 0.73
C ARG A 63 13.02 -17.25 -0.09
N PHE A 64 11.97 -16.58 0.32
CA PHE A 64 11.53 -15.31 -0.26
C PHE A 64 11.01 -14.36 0.82
N GLY A 65 10.91 -13.08 0.47
CA GLY A 65 10.32 -12.07 1.34
C GLY A 65 9.74 -10.94 0.50
N GLY A 66 8.88 -10.13 1.10
CA GLY A 66 8.26 -9.01 0.41
C GLY A 66 7.02 -8.49 1.10
N SER A 67 6.07 -8.00 0.31
CA SER A 67 4.82 -7.45 0.81
C SER A 67 3.63 -7.86 -0.05
N TYR A 68 2.46 -7.91 0.58
CA TYR A 68 1.19 -8.16 -0.07
C TYR A 68 0.06 -7.46 0.70
N GLY A 69 -1.09 -7.27 0.07
CA GLY A 69 -2.27 -6.77 0.74
C GLY A 69 -3.01 -5.70 -0.05
N GLU A 70 -4.02 -5.12 0.57
CA GLU A 70 -4.82 -4.04 0.00
C GLU A 70 -3.98 -2.80 -0.28
N LEU A 71 -4.30 -2.08 -1.35
CA LEU A 71 -3.59 -0.85 -1.70
C LEU A 71 -3.69 0.17 -0.55
N GLY A 72 -2.53 0.67 -0.12
CA GLY A 72 -2.40 1.55 1.03
C GLY A 72 -2.23 0.84 2.39
N GLN A 73 -2.39 -0.48 2.45
CA GLN A 73 -2.22 -1.29 3.67
C GLN A 73 -1.39 -2.56 3.42
N PRO A 74 -0.14 -2.44 2.94
CA PRO A 74 0.69 -3.60 2.68
C PRO A 74 1.11 -4.28 3.99
N LYS A 75 1.15 -5.60 3.96
CA LYS A 75 1.69 -6.46 5.04
C LYS A 75 3.00 -7.07 4.57
N SER A 76 4.02 -7.05 5.42
CA SER A 76 5.27 -7.75 5.14
C SER A 76 5.10 -9.25 5.36
N PHE A 77 5.79 -10.05 4.55
CA PHE A 77 5.77 -11.50 4.64
C PHE A 77 7.13 -12.07 4.24
N GLU A 78 7.57 -13.09 4.97
CA GLU A 78 8.71 -13.93 4.62
C GLU A 78 8.32 -15.39 4.72
N GLY A 79 8.88 -16.22 3.85
CA GLY A 79 8.55 -17.64 3.81
C GLY A 79 9.47 -18.45 2.94
N THR A 80 9.09 -19.71 2.76
CA THR A 80 9.75 -20.68 1.87
C THR A 80 8.72 -21.24 0.89
N VAL A 81 9.17 -21.57 -0.31
CA VAL A 81 8.36 -22.24 -1.34
C VAL A 81 8.17 -23.73 -0.97
N PRO A 82 6.95 -24.30 -1.07
CA PRO A 82 5.70 -23.64 -1.44
C PRO A 82 5.06 -22.86 -0.28
N ALA A 83 4.29 -21.81 -0.60
CA ALA A 83 3.54 -21.07 0.39
C ALA A 83 2.19 -20.61 -0.18
N ARG A 84 1.25 -20.28 0.72
CA ARG A 84 -0.06 -19.78 0.35
C ARG A 84 -0.43 -18.58 1.22
N LEU A 85 -0.86 -17.49 0.59
CA LEU A 85 -1.35 -16.28 1.24
C LEU A 85 -2.82 -16.11 0.89
N ALA A 86 -3.63 -15.69 1.86
CA ALA A 86 -5.03 -15.37 1.65
C ALA A 86 -5.37 -14.06 2.35
N PHE A 87 -6.09 -13.17 1.66
CA PHE A 87 -6.52 -11.89 2.20
C PHE A 87 -7.72 -11.36 1.41
N GLU A 88 -8.35 -10.32 1.92
CA GLU A 88 -9.44 -9.62 1.26
C GLU A 88 -9.01 -8.21 0.86
N HIS A 89 -9.65 -7.66 -0.16
CA HIS A 89 -9.48 -6.27 -0.58
C HIS A 89 -10.79 -5.66 -1.07
N ARG A 90 -10.90 -4.33 -1.03
CA ARG A 90 -12.04 -3.54 -1.53
C ARG A 90 -11.64 -2.52 -2.58
N THR A 91 -10.46 -1.96 -2.48
CA THR A 91 -9.96 -0.87 -3.33
C THR A 91 -8.95 -1.33 -4.38
N GLY A 92 -8.48 -2.56 -4.27
CA GLY A 92 -7.42 -3.15 -5.06
C GLY A 92 -6.31 -3.67 -4.16
N PHE A 93 -5.34 -4.37 -4.75
CA PHE A 93 -4.25 -4.98 -3.99
C PHE A 93 -2.94 -4.99 -4.78
N SER A 94 -1.86 -5.19 -4.06
CA SER A 94 -0.54 -5.40 -4.64
C SER A 94 0.19 -6.56 -3.94
N ILE A 95 1.06 -7.21 -4.72
CA ILE A 95 1.92 -8.29 -4.27
C ILE A 95 3.30 -8.00 -4.86
N ALA A 96 4.34 -8.05 -4.03
CA ALA A 96 5.72 -7.93 -4.45
C ALA A 96 6.57 -8.89 -3.61
N LEU A 97 7.04 -9.99 -4.20
CA LEU A 97 7.86 -10.99 -3.52
C LEU A 97 9.22 -11.10 -4.20
N GLN A 98 10.28 -11.07 -3.41
CA GLN A 98 11.67 -11.17 -3.84
C GLN A 98 12.27 -12.50 -3.39
N LYS A 99 12.91 -13.17 -4.31
CA LYS A 99 13.75 -14.34 -4.07
C LYS A 99 14.97 -13.97 -3.22
N ARG A 100 15.30 -14.76 -2.21
CA ARG A 100 16.47 -14.56 -1.33
C ARG A 100 17.68 -15.44 -1.72
N ALA A 101 17.76 -15.82 -3.01
CA ALA A 101 18.85 -16.64 -3.55
C ALA A 101 19.20 -16.24 -4.98
N THR A 102 20.41 -16.60 -5.41
CA THR A 102 20.84 -16.44 -6.81
C THR A 102 20.15 -17.44 -7.72
N ASP A 103 20.00 -18.68 -7.26
CA ASP A 103 19.52 -19.79 -8.06
C ASP A 103 18.05 -20.13 -7.76
N GLY A 104 17.47 -20.98 -8.58
CA GLY A 104 16.10 -21.45 -8.46
C GLY A 104 15.07 -20.49 -9.05
N GLU A 105 13.83 -20.95 -9.12
CA GLU A 105 12.69 -20.21 -9.63
C GLU A 105 11.73 -19.82 -8.50
N LEU A 106 11.22 -18.60 -8.53
CA LEU A 106 10.13 -18.09 -7.71
C LEU A 106 8.97 -17.70 -8.60
N GLY A 107 7.77 -18.16 -8.30
CA GLY A 107 6.57 -17.81 -9.01
C GLY A 107 5.40 -17.54 -8.07
N ILE A 108 4.41 -16.80 -8.56
CA ILE A 108 3.11 -16.60 -7.93
C ILE A 108 1.99 -16.92 -8.91
N GLN A 109 0.96 -17.59 -8.40
CA GLN A 109 -0.34 -17.74 -9.02
C GLN A 109 -1.35 -16.95 -8.19
N VAL A 110 -2.02 -16.00 -8.81
CA VAL A 110 -3.02 -15.14 -8.13
C VAL A 110 -4.41 -15.55 -8.56
N THR A 111 -5.28 -15.77 -7.59
CA THR A 111 -6.69 -16.13 -7.75
C THR A 111 -7.55 -15.11 -7.01
N VAL A 112 -8.55 -14.57 -7.68
CA VAL A 112 -9.52 -13.61 -7.10
C VAL A 112 -10.91 -14.20 -7.20
N ASN A 113 -11.61 -14.29 -6.07
CA ASN A 113 -12.95 -14.89 -5.97
C ASN A 113 -13.02 -16.28 -6.64
N GLY A 114 -11.98 -17.10 -6.46
CA GLY A 114 -11.88 -18.45 -7.04
C GLY A 114 -11.47 -18.49 -8.53
N GLN A 115 -11.29 -17.35 -9.19
CA GLN A 115 -10.86 -17.29 -10.59
C GLN A 115 -9.37 -16.94 -10.69
N PRO A 116 -8.55 -17.72 -11.43
CA PRO A 116 -7.15 -17.41 -11.67
C PRO A 116 -7.05 -16.16 -12.55
N VAL A 117 -6.32 -15.15 -12.06
CA VAL A 117 -6.19 -13.85 -12.75
C VAL A 117 -4.79 -13.58 -13.27
N ASN A 118 -3.76 -14.16 -12.64
CA ASN A 118 -2.39 -13.98 -13.10
C ASN A 118 -1.47 -15.11 -12.62
N ARG A 119 -0.43 -15.38 -13.44
CA ARG A 119 0.69 -16.24 -13.09
C ARG A 119 1.98 -15.60 -13.60
N VAL A 120 2.96 -15.41 -12.72
CA VAL A 120 4.26 -14.82 -13.08
C VAL A 120 5.39 -15.54 -12.35
N THR A 121 6.53 -15.70 -13.02
CA THR A 121 7.73 -16.36 -12.48
C THR A 121 8.98 -15.52 -12.72
N THR A 122 10.03 -15.78 -11.94
CA THR A 122 11.37 -15.25 -12.14
C THR A 122 12.43 -16.30 -11.79
N SER A 123 13.42 -16.47 -12.66
CA SER A 123 14.63 -17.25 -12.41
C SER A 123 15.87 -16.36 -12.16
N ARG A 124 15.73 -15.03 -12.31
CA ARG A 124 16.85 -14.09 -12.12
C ARG A 124 17.41 -14.16 -10.69
N PRO A 125 18.72 -13.98 -10.49
CA PRO A 125 19.30 -13.81 -9.17
C PRO A 125 18.57 -12.71 -8.39
N PHE A 126 18.13 -13.02 -7.15
CA PHE A 126 17.35 -12.09 -6.29
C PHE A 126 16.13 -11.46 -7.00
N GLY A 127 15.59 -12.17 -8.00
CA GLY A 127 14.50 -11.67 -8.83
C GLY A 127 13.24 -11.39 -8.04
N VAL A 128 12.44 -10.43 -8.54
CA VAL A 128 11.17 -10.02 -7.94
C VAL A 128 10.03 -10.42 -8.85
N VAL A 129 8.96 -10.94 -8.26
CA VAL A 129 7.66 -11.14 -8.92
C VAL A 129 6.67 -10.14 -8.34
N THR A 130 5.94 -9.44 -9.21
CA THR A 130 4.98 -8.42 -8.80
C THR A 130 3.65 -8.60 -9.50
N TYR A 131 2.58 -8.26 -8.80
CA TYR A 131 1.25 -8.13 -9.37
C TYR A 131 0.46 -7.03 -8.66
N THR A 132 -0.25 -6.22 -9.42
CA THR A 132 -1.12 -5.17 -8.88
C THR A 132 -2.44 -5.17 -9.64
N GLN A 133 -3.53 -5.16 -8.90
CA GLN A 133 -4.89 -5.02 -9.42
C GLN A 133 -5.58 -3.86 -8.72
N ARG A 134 -6.17 -2.95 -9.48
CA ARG A 134 -7.01 -1.87 -8.97
C ARG A 134 -8.48 -2.28 -8.98
N ALA A 135 -9.29 -1.71 -8.09
CA ALA A 135 -10.73 -1.90 -8.12
C ALA A 135 -11.30 -1.45 -9.49
N GLY A 136 -12.22 -2.23 -10.03
CA GLY A 136 -12.83 -1.93 -11.34
C GLY A 136 -11.99 -2.30 -12.56
N SER A 137 -10.75 -2.74 -12.40
CA SER A 137 -9.97 -3.31 -13.49
C SER A 137 -10.39 -4.76 -13.70
N ALA A 138 -11.03 -5.06 -14.83
CA ALA A 138 -11.23 -6.44 -15.26
C ALA A 138 -9.86 -7.14 -15.35
N PRO A 139 -9.71 -8.41 -14.93
CA PRO A 139 -8.47 -9.15 -15.14
C PRO A 139 -8.16 -9.14 -16.62
N ALA A 140 -6.92 -8.77 -16.96
CA ALA A 140 -6.47 -8.82 -18.35
C ALA A 140 -6.54 -10.28 -18.82
N GLN A 141 -7.61 -10.65 -19.49
CA GLN A 141 -7.70 -11.93 -20.19
C GLN A 141 -6.67 -11.88 -21.33
N ARG A 142 -5.51 -12.52 -21.15
CA ARG A 142 -4.65 -12.83 -22.30
C ARG A 142 -5.42 -13.83 -23.14
N MET A 143 -6.01 -13.35 -24.24
CA MET A 143 -6.40 -14.24 -25.33
C MET A 143 -5.15 -15.03 -25.77
N ARG A 144 -5.28 -16.34 -25.77
CA ARG A 144 -4.31 -17.26 -26.33
C ARG A 144 -4.40 -17.22 -27.87
#